data_8cc593e70415afa5d4484ed2bcd9a8c6
#
_entry.id   8cc593e70415afa5d4484ed2bcd9a8c6
#
_cell.length_a   1.000
_cell.length_b   1.000
_cell.length_c   1.000
_cell.angle_alpha   90.00
_cell.angle_beta   90.00
_cell.angle_gamma   90.00
#
_symmetry.space_group_name_H-M   'P 1'
#
loop_
_entity.id
_entity.type
_entity.pdbx_description
1 polymer ?
#
loop_
_entity_poly.entity_id
_entity_poly.type
_entity_poly.pdbx_seq_one_letter_code
_entity_poly.pdbx_strand_id
1 'polypeptide(L)'
;ERIWDDPDAFNPARFQTENGKDGLREAYIPFSAGPRVCPGSGFAMIEGPLLLAMLVRAFRFELVKERPATPVAHLTVRSKDGIYLKLTPRDAPLV
;
A
#
# COMPACT_ATOMS: atom_id res chain seq x y z
N GLU A 1 -12.99 -11.98 -5.84
CA GLU A 1 -14.27 -12.11 -6.54
C GLU A 1 -15.49 -12.12 -5.59
N ARG A 2 -15.39 -12.64 -4.40
CA ARG A 2 -16.52 -12.61 -3.43
C ARG A 2 -16.64 -11.30 -2.67
N ILE A 3 -15.55 -10.57 -2.51
CA ILE A 3 -15.46 -9.40 -1.65
C ILE A 3 -15.01 -8.18 -2.45
N TRP A 4 -14.05 -8.35 -3.34
CA TRP A 4 -13.46 -7.27 -4.11
C TRP A 4 -13.77 -7.41 -5.60
N ASP A 5 -14.22 -6.33 -6.21
CA ASP A 5 -14.33 -6.22 -7.67
C ASP A 5 -12.93 -6.12 -8.26
N ASP A 6 -12.65 -6.95 -9.28
CA ASP A 6 -11.37 -7.02 -9.98
C ASP A 6 -10.17 -7.02 -9.00
N PRO A 7 -10.01 -8.08 -8.16
CA PRO A 7 -9.06 -8.08 -7.06
C PRO A 7 -7.59 -7.93 -7.49
N ASP A 8 -7.26 -8.34 -8.71
CA ASP A 8 -5.90 -8.30 -9.25
C ASP A 8 -5.53 -6.92 -9.83
N ALA A 9 -6.53 -6.05 -10.07
CA ALA A 9 -6.27 -4.70 -10.56
C ALA A 9 -5.81 -3.75 -9.45
N PHE A 10 -4.75 -2.99 -9.70
CA PHE A 10 -4.39 -1.87 -8.85
C PHE A 10 -5.34 -0.70 -9.08
N ASN A 11 -6.39 -0.62 -8.28
CA ASN A 11 -7.40 0.42 -8.34
C ASN A 11 -7.68 1.02 -6.96
N PRO A 12 -7.00 2.10 -6.56
CA PRO A 12 -7.24 2.74 -5.27
C PRO A 12 -8.67 3.29 -5.10
N ALA A 13 -9.35 3.65 -6.19
CA ALA A 13 -10.71 4.17 -6.15
C ALA A 13 -11.74 3.12 -5.70
N ARG A 14 -11.40 1.82 -5.73
CA ARG A 14 -12.29 0.75 -5.26
C ARG A 14 -12.78 0.98 -3.82
N PHE A 15 -11.96 1.54 -2.97
CA PHE A 15 -12.30 1.82 -1.56
C PHE A 15 -13.33 2.94 -1.39
N GLN A 16 -13.66 3.67 -2.46
CA GLN A 16 -14.67 4.74 -2.44
C GLN A 16 -16.06 4.24 -2.89
N THR A 17 -16.13 3.05 -3.48
CA THR A 17 -17.40 2.41 -3.88
C THR A 17 -18.12 1.83 -2.66
N GLU A 18 -19.43 1.61 -2.76
CA GLU A 18 -20.19 0.96 -1.67
C GLU A 18 -19.67 -0.45 -1.39
N ASN A 19 -19.45 -1.26 -2.44
CA ASN A 19 -18.87 -2.60 -2.30
C ASN A 19 -17.45 -2.55 -1.67
N GLY A 20 -16.64 -1.56 -2.03
CA GLY A 20 -15.32 -1.36 -1.45
C GLY A 20 -15.36 -0.98 0.03
N LYS A 21 -16.33 -0.18 0.45
CA LYS A 21 -16.55 0.16 1.87
C LYS A 21 -16.99 -1.06 2.67
N ASP A 22 -17.83 -1.91 2.10
CA ASP A 22 -18.23 -3.17 2.72
C ASP A 22 -17.04 -4.13 2.82
N GLY A 23 -16.24 -4.27 1.77
CA GLY A 23 -15.00 -5.04 1.78
C GLY A 23 -13.99 -4.55 2.83
N LEU A 24 -13.87 -3.25 3.05
CA LEU A 24 -13.04 -2.69 4.13
C LEU A 24 -13.52 -3.13 5.52
N ARG A 25 -14.83 -3.16 5.75
CA ARG A 25 -15.39 -3.58 7.04
C ARG A 25 -15.27 -5.07 7.29
N GLU A 26 -15.45 -5.88 6.25
CA GLU A 26 -15.59 -7.33 6.39
C GLU A 26 -14.28 -8.10 6.22
N ALA A 27 -13.37 -7.59 5.40
CA ALA A 27 -12.19 -8.37 4.97
C ALA A 27 -10.85 -7.62 5.07
N TYR A 28 -10.85 -6.34 5.42
CA TYR A 28 -9.60 -5.58 5.54
C TYR A 28 -9.13 -5.55 7.00
N ILE A 29 -8.25 -6.48 7.37
CA ILE A 29 -7.71 -6.65 8.73
C ILE A 29 -6.17 -6.59 8.76
N PRO A 30 -5.55 -5.51 8.24
CA PRO A 30 -4.09 -5.43 8.08
C PRO A 30 -3.33 -5.47 9.40
N PHE A 31 -3.97 -5.16 10.51
CA PHE A 31 -3.38 -5.12 11.85
C PHE A 31 -3.95 -6.18 12.79
N SER A 32 -4.48 -7.28 12.23
CA SER A 32 -5.21 -8.29 13.00
C SER A 32 -6.50 -7.75 13.62
N ALA A 33 -7.19 -8.57 14.39
CA ALA A 33 -8.45 -8.23 15.06
C ALA A 33 -8.55 -8.89 16.44
N GLY A 34 -9.50 -8.42 17.26
CA GLY A 34 -9.76 -8.98 18.59
C GLY A 34 -8.66 -8.66 19.60
N PRO A 35 -8.46 -9.51 20.63
CA PRO A 35 -7.53 -9.25 21.73
C PRO A 35 -6.05 -9.16 21.31
N ARG A 36 -5.72 -9.59 20.11
CA ARG A 36 -4.36 -9.58 19.53
C ARG A 36 -4.18 -8.52 18.46
N VAL A 37 -5.02 -7.51 18.41
CA VAL A 37 -4.84 -6.37 17.50
C VAL A 37 -3.46 -5.73 17.69
N CYS A 38 -2.83 -5.33 16.59
CA CYS A 38 -1.50 -4.72 16.64
C CYS A 38 -1.53 -3.40 17.43
N PRO A 39 -0.77 -3.25 18.51
CA PRO A 39 -0.74 -1.99 19.28
C PRO A 39 -0.10 -0.82 18.50
N GLY A 40 0.72 -1.12 17.49
CA GLY A 40 1.35 -0.12 16.62
C GLY A 40 0.50 0.35 15.45
N SER A 41 -0.75 -0.09 15.32
CA SER A 41 -1.61 0.25 14.18
C SER A 41 -1.82 1.76 14.00
N GLY A 42 -2.10 2.47 15.10
CA GLY A 42 -2.26 3.94 15.06
C GLY A 42 -1.00 4.66 14.62
N PHE A 43 0.16 4.23 15.09
CA PHE A 43 1.45 4.78 14.67
C PHE A 43 1.70 4.54 13.17
N ALA A 44 1.53 3.30 12.71
CA ALA A 44 1.73 2.94 11.30
C ALA A 44 0.80 3.70 10.35
N MET A 45 -0.45 3.95 10.76
CA MET A 45 -1.41 4.71 9.96
C MET A 45 -1.09 6.20 9.84
N ILE A 46 -0.24 6.73 10.71
CA ILE A 46 0.26 8.11 10.62
C ILE A 46 1.61 8.14 9.90
N GLU A 47 2.54 7.30 10.31
CA GLU A 47 3.91 7.26 9.78
C GLU A 47 3.94 6.92 8.29
N GLY A 48 3.22 5.90 7.86
CA GLY A 48 3.20 5.44 6.47
C GLY A 48 2.80 6.53 5.47
N PRO A 49 1.62 7.15 5.62
CA PRO A 49 1.20 8.25 4.75
C PRO A 49 2.13 9.46 4.80
N LEU A 50 2.67 9.80 5.98
CA LEU A 50 3.60 10.93 6.13
C LEU A 50 4.90 10.70 5.35
N LEU A 51 5.54 9.55 5.53
CA LEU A 51 6.75 9.18 4.80
C LEU A 51 6.49 9.12 3.29
N LEU A 52 5.38 8.52 2.87
CA LEU A 52 5.01 8.48 1.47
C LEU A 52 4.81 9.89 0.89
N ALA A 53 4.11 10.76 1.60
CA ALA A 53 3.91 12.15 1.18
C ALA A 53 5.24 12.91 1.03
N MET A 54 6.17 12.74 1.97
CA MET A 54 7.51 13.33 1.88
C MET A 54 8.27 12.85 0.65
N LEU A 55 8.24 11.55 0.38
CA LEU A 55 8.92 10.96 -0.76
C LEU A 55 8.30 11.42 -2.09
N VAL A 56 6.97 11.36 -2.22
CA VAL A 56 6.26 11.77 -3.44
C VAL A 56 6.41 13.29 -3.69
N ARG A 57 6.48 14.07 -2.63
CA ARG A 57 6.75 15.51 -2.74
C ARG A 57 8.14 15.80 -3.32
N ALA A 58 9.15 15.02 -2.93
CA ALA A 58 10.54 15.25 -3.33
C ALA A 58 10.91 14.60 -4.66
N PHE A 59 10.31 13.45 -4.98
CA PHE A 59 10.72 12.61 -6.10
C PHE A 59 9.54 12.20 -7.00
N ARG A 60 9.88 11.92 -8.27
CA ARG A 60 9.07 11.11 -9.17
C ARG A 60 9.57 9.67 -9.11
N PHE A 61 8.64 8.72 -9.16
CA PHE A 61 8.92 7.29 -9.10
C PHE A 61 8.55 6.65 -10.43
N GLU A 62 9.45 5.84 -10.96
CA GLU A 62 9.21 5.02 -12.15
C GLU A 62 9.55 3.56 -11.81
N LEU A 63 8.72 2.64 -12.29
CA LEU A 63 9.00 1.22 -12.13
C LEU A 63 10.17 0.79 -13.00
N VAL A 64 11.08 0.01 -12.42
CA VAL A 64 12.12 -0.70 -13.18
C VAL A 64 11.50 -2.01 -13.68
N LYS A 65 11.01 -2.00 -14.92
CA LYS A 65 10.23 -3.10 -15.52
C LYS A 65 11.00 -4.41 -15.60
N GLU A 66 12.32 -4.33 -15.73
CA GLU A 66 13.23 -5.48 -15.79
C GLU A 66 13.41 -6.18 -14.45
N ARG A 67 12.94 -5.55 -13.38
CA ARG A 67 13.04 -6.07 -12.00
C ARG A 67 11.69 -5.99 -11.30
N PRO A 68 10.71 -6.78 -11.73
CA PRO A 68 9.38 -6.78 -11.12
C PRO A 68 9.45 -7.26 -9.66
N ALA A 69 8.63 -6.66 -8.81
CA ALA A 69 8.48 -7.12 -7.44
C ALA A 69 7.72 -8.45 -7.42
N THR A 70 8.32 -9.48 -6.83
CA THR A 70 7.69 -10.79 -6.65
C THR A 70 7.26 -10.93 -5.19
N PRO A 71 5.94 -11.00 -4.91
CA PRO A 71 5.47 -11.17 -3.54
C PRO A 71 5.78 -12.57 -3.02
N VAL A 72 6.24 -12.65 -1.78
CA VAL A 72 6.42 -13.90 -1.04
C VAL A 72 5.78 -13.78 0.33
N ALA A 73 5.08 -14.83 0.74
CA ALA A 73 4.45 -14.90 2.04
C ALA A 73 5.39 -15.56 3.05
N HIS A 74 5.60 -14.86 4.16
CA HIS A 74 6.22 -15.38 5.37
C HIS A 74 5.26 -15.12 6.53
N LEU A 75 5.72 -14.58 7.64
CA LEU A 75 4.83 -14.02 8.67
C LEU A 75 4.03 -12.83 8.12
N THR A 76 4.66 -12.07 7.23
CA THR A 76 4.05 -10.99 6.45
C THR A 76 4.36 -11.17 4.97
N VAL A 77 3.58 -10.55 4.09
CA VAL A 77 3.89 -10.50 2.65
C VAL A 77 4.96 -9.45 2.42
N ARG A 78 6.00 -9.83 1.69
CA ARG A 78 7.09 -8.91 1.29
C ARG A 78 7.56 -9.23 -0.13
N SER A 79 8.30 -8.32 -0.74
CA SER A 79 8.99 -8.64 -1.99
C SER A 79 10.17 -9.57 -1.74
N LYS A 80 10.34 -10.60 -2.57
CA LYS A 80 11.43 -11.57 -2.51
C LYS A 80 12.80 -10.89 -2.60
N ASP A 81 12.97 -10.06 -3.63
CA ASP A 81 14.26 -9.48 -4.01
C ASP A 81 14.29 -7.93 -3.85
N GLY A 82 13.32 -7.37 -3.12
CA GLY A 82 13.13 -5.93 -2.98
C GLY A 82 12.21 -5.32 -4.02
N ILE A 83 12.02 -4.02 -3.93
CA ILE A 83 11.26 -3.21 -4.89
C ILE A 83 12.20 -2.19 -5.49
N TYR A 84 12.34 -2.21 -6.81
CA TYR A 84 13.27 -1.35 -7.53
C TYR A 84 12.52 -0.24 -8.27
N LEU A 85 12.86 0.97 -7.92
CA LEU A 85 12.26 2.18 -8.48
C LEU A 85 13.37 3.11 -8.94
N LYS A 86 13.18 3.75 -10.10
CA LYS A 86 13.99 4.88 -10.50
C LYS A 86 13.42 6.14 -9.87
N LEU A 87 14.26 6.88 -9.18
CA LEU A 87 13.92 8.14 -8.51
C LEU A 87 14.48 9.32 -9.29
N THR A 88 13.62 10.27 -9.62
CA THR A 88 14.03 11.54 -10.22
C THR A 88 13.61 12.66 -9.28
N PRO A 89 14.55 13.49 -8.77
CA PRO A 89 14.19 14.65 -7.98
C PRO A 89 13.21 15.56 -8.74
N ARG A 90 12.31 16.22 -8.03
CA ARG A 90 11.45 17.25 -8.60
C ARG A 90 12.15 18.60 -8.54
N ASP A 91 12.08 19.37 -9.62
CA ASP A 91 12.65 20.72 -9.68
C ASP A 91 11.95 21.68 -8.70
N ALA A 92 10.66 21.44 -8.47
CA ALA A 92 9.88 22.10 -7.43
C ALA A 92 9.07 21.04 -6.64
N PRO A 93 9.07 21.09 -5.31
CA PRO A 93 8.22 20.21 -4.50
C PRO A 93 6.75 20.44 -4.81
N LEU A 94 5.93 19.37 -4.74
CA LEU A 94 4.48 19.52 -4.75
C LEU A 94 4.05 20.30 -3.50
N VAL A 95 3.21 21.30 -3.70
CA VAL A 95 2.66 22.13 -2.61
C VAL A 95 1.54 21.39 -1.90
#